data_9d58e2b5ceb6e724250b2fcdbc69aa0d
#
_entry.id   9d58e2b5ceb6e724250b2fcdbc69aa0d
#
_cell.length_a   1.000
_cell.length_b   1.000
_cell.length_c   1.000
_cell.angle_alpha   90.00
_cell.angle_beta   90.00
_cell.angle_gamma   90.00
#
_symmetry.space_group_name_H-M   'P 1'
#
loop_
_entity.id
_entity.type
_entity.pdbx_description
1 polymer ?
#
loop_
_entity_poly.entity_id
_entity_poly.type
_entity_poly.pdbx_seq_one_letter_code
_entity_poly.pdbx_strand_id
1 'polypeptide(L)'
;MRIQNALILLATFALSCQAFAVRPVVPPHYHRMHRIHRIPWNPAFKPSHESLLLQNEEIDRLNLPRIYNDRQLEKLKESGDLVPIIPTEALRIQPSLDPTRRYCRTWTMDFLEDLSTAYYKQFHQQIQVNSAVRTVLVQKKLRRHNRNAAPEFGETASSHLAGLTVDLQRRGMTKAEVKWVEDYLRPLHEAGLVEPEEERRQWCFHIMVAGAYDQWRATKLLAEQEDVDKTISDIVSVGLTDSTTLGAQQTALNQ
;
A
#
# COMPACT_ATOMS: atom_id res chain seq x y z
N MET A 1 65.71 -72.64 -21.74
CA MET A 1 64.51 -71.80 -21.89
C MET A 1 64.84 -70.46 -21.25
N ARG A 2 65.02 -69.43 -22.06
CA ARG A 2 65.48 -68.10 -21.63
C ARG A 2 64.24 -67.11 -21.61
N ILE A 3 63.97 -66.54 -20.48
CA ILE A 3 62.95 -65.51 -20.32
C ILE A 3 63.67 -64.16 -20.39
N GLN A 4 63.36 -63.38 -21.41
CA GLN A 4 63.89 -62.02 -21.57
C GLN A 4 63.03 -61.04 -20.78
N ASN A 5 63.69 -60.28 -19.90
CA ASN A 5 63.11 -59.21 -19.17
C ASN A 5 62.98 -57.95 -20.06
N ALA A 6 61.80 -57.45 -20.29
CA ALA A 6 61.57 -56.17 -20.93
C ALA A 6 61.47 -55.12 -19.85
N LEU A 7 62.43 -54.20 -19.82
CA LEU A 7 62.39 -52.97 -18.98
C LEU A 7 61.48 -51.97 -19.63
N ILE A 8 60.39 -51.58 -18.95
CA ILE A 8 59.54 -50.48 -19.35
C ILE A 8 60.01 -49.25 -18.57
N LEU A 9 60.56 -48.28 -19.30
CA LEU A 9 60.92 -46.95 -18.80
C LEU A 9 59.64 -46.10 -18.68
N LEU A 10 59.19 -45.81 -17.46
CA LEU A 10 58.11 -44.82 -17.20
C LEU A 10 58.75 -43.43 -17.13
N ALA A 11 58.55 -42.66 -18.16
CA ALA A 11 58.87 -41.25 -18.16
C ALA A 11 57.74 -40.46 -17.42
N THR A 12 57.95 -40.05 -16.20
CA THR A 12 57.08 -39.16 -15.45
C THR A 12 57.22 -37.74 -15.97
N PHE A 13 56.26 -37.31 -16.74
CA PHE A 13 56.13 -35.87 -17.14
C PHE A 13 55.57 -35.11 -15.95
N ALA A 14 56.41 -34.42 -15.23
CA ALA A 14 55.97 -33.49 -14.21
C ALA A 14 55.41 -32.22 -14.87
N LEU A 15 54.08 -32.13 -14.97
CA LEU A 15 53.39 -30.94 -15.40
C LEU A 15 53.42 -29.93 -14.24
N SER A 16 54.32 -28.97 -14.28
CA SER A 16 54.32 -27.84 -13.36
C SER A 16 53.14 -26.90 -13.65
N CYS A 17 52.05 -27.12 -12.93
CA CYS A 17 50.91 -26.22 -12.96
C CYS A 17 51.30 -24.91 -12.25
N GLN A 18 51.76 -23.89 -13.01
CA GLN A 18 51.90 -22.54 -12.48
C GLN A 18 50.50 -21.96 -12.30
N ALA A 19 50.04 -22.01 -11.05
CA ALA A 19 48.82 -21.29 -10.66
C ALA A 19 49.06 -19.76 -10.80
N PHE A 20 48.61 -19.20 -11.91
CA PHE A 20 48.46 -17.74 -11.98
C PHE A 20 47.42 -17.32 -10.93
N ALA A 21 47.90 -16.80 -9.83
CA ALA A 21 47.03 -16.11 -8.86
C ALA A 21 46.42 -14.90 -9.54
N VAL A 22 45.22 -15.05 -10.12
CA VAL A 22 44.42 -13.95 -10.56
C VAL A 22 44.02 -13.16 -9.30
N ARG A 23 44.68 -12.02 -9.07
CA ARG A 23 44.27 -11.11 -8.02
C ARG A 23 42.82 -10.73 -8.31
N PRO A 24 41.88 -10.92 -7.37
CA PRO A 24 40.52 -10.44 -7.57
C PRO A 24 40.60 -8.93 -7.78
N VAL A 25 40.14 -8.47 -8.95
CA VAL A 25 39.91 -7.05 -9.20
C VAL A 25 38.77 -6.67 -8.28
N VAL A 26 39.11 -6.08 -7.12
CA VAL A 26 38.14 -5.47 -6.24
C VAL A 26 37.54 -4.31 -7.04
N PRO A 27 36.24 -4.38 -7.41
CA PRO A 27 35.63 -3.26 -8.11
C PRO A 27 35.77 -2.04 -7.20
N PRO A 28 36.08 -0.85 -7.74
CA PRO A 28 36.15 0.36 -6.92
C PRO A 28 34.84 0.45 -6.16
N HIS A 29 34.90 0.48 -4.83
CA HIS A 29 33.77 0.73 -3.98
C HIS A 29 33.21 2.09 -4.38
N TYR A 30 32.25 2.09 -5.27
CA TYR A 30 31.37 3.22 -5.49
C TYR A 30 30.51 3.36 -4.24
N HIS A 31 31.10 3.88 -3.17
CA HIS A 31 30.36 4.58 -2.14
C HIS A 31 29.80 5.87 -2.76
N ARG A 32 28.98 5.72 -3.80
CA ARG A 32 28.01 6.73 -4.09
C ARG A 32 27.01 6.65 -2.94
N MET A 33 27.39 7.23 -1.81
CA MET A 33 26.41 7.66 -0.83
C MET A 33 25.46 8.56 -1.62
N HIS A 34 24.38 7.96 -2.13
CA HIS A 34 23.23 8.76 -2.45
C HIS A 34 22.96 9.51 -1.15
N ARG A 35 23.33 10.78 -1.10
CA ARG A 35 22.80 11.71 -0.12
C ARG A 35 21.29 11.51 -0.27
N ILE A 36 20.72 10.71 0.61
CA ILE A 36 19.28 10.67 0.78
C ILE A 36 18.99 12.11 1.12
N HIS A 37 18.52 12.88 0.15
CA HIS A 37 18.03 14.21 0.39
C HIS A 37 16.91 14.01 1.40
N ARG A 38 17.24 14.21 2.68
CA ARG A 38 16.24 14.16 3.74
C ARG A 38 15.22 15.21 3.37
N ILE A 39 14.06 14.75 2.93
CA ILE A 39 12.92 15.63 2.70
C ILE A 39 12.72 16.35 4.03
N PRO A 40 12.76 17.69 4.07
CA PRO A 40 12.52 18.41 5.31
C PRO A 40 11.20 17.91 5.89
N TRP A 41 11.19 17.60 7.18
CA TRP A 41 9.98 17.20 7.86
C TRP A 41 9.06 18.40 8.02
N ASN A 42 8.13 18.56 7.13
CA ASN A 42 7.05 19.54 7.19
C ASN A 42 5.75 18.83 6.78
N PRO A 43 5.14 18.08 7.71
CA PRO A 43 3.95 17.30 7.42
C PRO A 43 2.73 18.19 7.19
N ALA A 44 1.88 17.81 6.24
CA ALA A 44 0.57 18.41 6.04
C ALA A 44 -0.39 18.02 7.18
N PHE A 45 -0.26 16.78 7.67
CA PHE A 45 -1.08 16.21 8.73
C PHE A 45 -0.21 15.93 9.96
N LYS A 46 -0.18 16.88 10.89
CA LYS A 46 0.63 16.75 12.11
C LYS A 46 -0.10 15.88 13.13
N PRO A 47 0.58 14.85 13.68
CA PRO A 47 0.02 14.11 14.81
C PRO A 47 -0.35 15.07 15.95
N SER A 48 -1.55 14.92 16.49
CA SER A 48 -2.06 15.76 17.56
C SER A 48 -2.88 14.96 18.56
N HIS A 49 -3.09 15.52 19.75
CA HIS A 49 -4.00 14.95 20.73
C HIS A 49 -5.45 14.97 20.21
N GLU A 50 -5.82 16.01 19.52
CA GLU A 50 -7.15 16.19 18.93
C GLU A 50 -7.44 15.12 17.87
N SER A 51 -6.49 14.84 16.97
CA SER A 51 -6.61 13.77 15.99
C SER A 51 -6.85 12.42 16.65
N LEU A 52 -6.13 12.09 17.74
CA LEU A 52 -6.37 10.85 18.49
C LEU A 52 -7.77 10.80 19.13
N LEU A 53 -8.31 11.94 19.60
CA LEU A 53 -9.67 12.00 20.11
C LEU A 53 -10.69 11.75 18.99
N LEU A 54 -10.56 12.41 17.84
CA LEU A 54 -11.44 12.21 16.67
C LEU A 54 -11.44 10.74 16.20
N GLN A 55 -10.27 10.11 16.16
CA GLN A 55 -10.15 8.69 15.81
C GLN A 55 -10.92 7.80 16.81
N ASN A 56 -10.88 8.12 18.10
CA ASN A 56 -11.59 7.34 19.13
C ASN A 56 -13.09 7.66 19.15
N GLU A 57 -13.50 8.90 18.93
CA GLU A 57 -14.91 9.29 18.76
C GLU A 57 -15.56 8.51 17.61
N GLU A 58 -14.86 8.33 16.50
CA GLU A 58 -15.35 7.53 15.37
C GLU A 58 -15.54 6.05 15.75
N ILE A 59 -14.60 5.46 16.49
CA ILE A 59 -14.70 4.10 16.99
C ILE A 59 -15.93 3.94 17.91
N ASP A 60 -16.14 4.90 18.80
CA ASP A 60 -17.25 4.87 19.77
C ASP A 60 -18.59 5.16 19.07
N ARG A 61 -18.64 6.09 18.10
CA ARG A 61 -19.82 6.36 17.27
C ARG A 61 -20.29 5.12 16.50
N LEU A 62 -19.35 4.33 15.98
CA LEU A 62 -19.64 3.08 15.27
C LEU A 62 -19.82 1.89 16.21
N ASN A 63 -19.71 2.10 17.51
CA ASN A 63 -19.77 1.03 18.53
C ASN A 63 -18.82 -0.14 18.23
N LEU A 64 -17.60 0.17 17.74
CA LEU A 64 -16.63 -0.87 17.37
C LEU A 64 -15.87 -1.36 18.60
N PRO A 65 -15.66 -2.68 18.73
CA PRO A 65 -14.86 -3.23 19.82
C PRO A 65 -13.37 -2.88 19.63
N ARG A 66 -12.71 -2.49 20.71
CA ARG A 66 -11.24 -2.51 20.77
C ARG A 66 -10.80 -3.93 21.04
N ILE A 67 -10.22 -4.57 20.03
CA ILE A 67 -9.90 -6.00 19.99
C ILE A 67 -8.86 -6.34 21.05
N TYR A 68 -9.27 -7.08 22.08
CA TYR A 68 -8.40 -7.35 23.22
C TYR A 68 -7.31 -8.38 22.92
N ASN A 69 -7.65 -9.49 22.27
CA ASN A 69 -6.76 -10.62 22.01
C ASN A 69 -7.06 -11.32 20.67
N ASP A 70 -6.25 -12.33 20.34
CA ASP A 70 -6.35 -13.04 19.07
C ASP A 70 -7.67 -13.83 18.93
N ARG A 71 -8.26 -14.31 20.02
CA ARG A 71 -9.57 -14.97 19.97
C ARG A 71 -10.68 -14.02 19.49
N GLN A 72 -10.68 -12.77 19.96
CA GLN A 72 -11.63 -11.77 19.48
C GLN A 72 -11.34 -11.38 18.04
N LEU A 73 -10.05 -11.27 17.69
CA LEU A 73 -9.64 -10.99 16.31
C LEU A 73 -10.16 -12.05 15.34
N GLU A 74 -9.98 -13.35 15.67
CA GLU A 74 -10.47 -14.44 14.81
C GLU A 74 -11.99 -14.42 14.66
N LYS A 75 -12.74 -14.13 15.72
CA LYS A 75 -14.20 -13.99 15.62
C LYS A 75 -14.62 -12.88 14.64
N LEU A 76 -13.92 -11.74 14.63
CA LEU A 76 -14.23 -10.64 13.72
C LEU A 76 -13.85 -10.96 12.26
N LYS A 77 -12.87 -11.84 12.06
CA LYS A 77 -12.56 -12.37 10.72
C LYS A 77 -13.61 -13.38 10.26
N GLU A 78 -14.01 -14.28 11.14
CA GLU A 78 -15.05 -15.30 10.87
C GLU A 78 -16.41 -14.66 10.57
N SER A 79 -16.76 -13.55 11.25
CA SER A 79 -18.00 -12.80 11.01
C SER A 79 -17.96 -11.91 9.76
N GLY A 80 -16.78 -11.70 9.15
CA GLY A 80 -16.59 -10.77 8.04
C GLY A 80 -16.48 -9.30 8.45
N ASP A 81 -16.48 -9.00 9.76
CA ASP A 81 -16.24 -7.63 10.25
C ASP A 81 -14.84 -7.11 9.96
N LEU A 82 -13.90 -8.01 9.79
CA LEU A 82 -12.55 -7.75 9.32
C LEU A 82 -12.26 -8.59 8.08
N VAL A 83 -11.85 -7.92 7.03
CA VAL A 83 -11.47 -8.55 5.75
C VAL A 83 -9.96 -8.56 5.57
N PRO A 84 -9.40 -9.53 4.83
CA PRO A 84 -7.97 -9.55 4.55
C PRO A 84 -7.57 -8.40 3.63
N ILE A 85 -6.42 -7.80 3.90
CA ILE A 85 -5.77 -6.89 2.96
C ILE A 85 -5.14 -7.73 1.85
N ILE A 86 -5.63 -7.57 0.62
CA ILE A 86 -5.21 -8.37 -0.52
C ILE A 86 -4.16 -7.57 -1.32
N PRO A 87 -2.91 -8.07 -1.45
CA PRO A 87 -1.92 -7.47 -2.33
C PRO A 87 -2.39 -7.49 -3.78
N THR A 88 -2.11 -6.40 -4.49
CA THR A 88 -2.42 -6.23 -5.92
C THR A 88 -1.20 -5.70 -6.67
N GLU A 89 -1.33 -5.43 -7.95
CA GLU A 89 -0.30 -4.71 -8.70
C GLU A 89 -0.02 -3.31 -8.12
N ALA A 90 -1.03 -2.68 -7.49
CA ALA A 90 -0.93 -1.34 -6.91
C ALA A 90 -0.63 -1.34 -5.39
N LEU A 91 -0.96 -2.43 -4.68
CA LEU A 91 -0.88 -2.53 -3.23
C LEU A 91 0.02 -3.69 -2.80
N ARG A 92 0.96 -3.42 -1.91
CA ARG A 92 1.78 -4.45 -1.28
C ARG A 92 1.73 -4.36 0.24
N ILE A 93 2.06 -5.46 0.89
CA ILE A 93 2.13 -5.53 2.36
C ILE A 93 3.59 -5.70 2.76
N GLN A 94 4.00 -5.01 3.80
CA GLN A 94 5.31 -5.20 4.42
C GLN A 94 5.52 -6.68 4.76
N PRO A 95 6.57 -7.33 4.23
CA PRO A 95 6.79 -8.77 4.45
C PRO A 95 6.85 -9.19 5.92
N SER A 96 7.40 -8.32 6.79
CA SER A 96 7.52 -8.55 8.23
C SER A 96 6.22 -8.32 9.02
N LEU A 97 5.15 -7.79 8.40
CA LEU A 97 3.86 -7.71 9.05
C LEU A 97 3.29 -9.11 9.23
N ASP A 98 2.98 -9.46 10.49
CA ASP A 98 2.39 -10.74 10.85
C ASP A 98 1.14 -11.02 9.98
N PRO A 99 1.05 -12.17 9.29
CA PRO A 99 -0.08 -12.52 8.45
C PRO A 99 -1.43 -12.45 9.17
N THR A 100 -1.46 -12.77 10.47
CA THR A 100 -2.68 -12.69 11.28
C THR A 100 -3.17 -11.26 11.50
N ARG A 101 -2.33 -10.26 11.21
CA ARG A 101 -2.61 -8.82 11.37
C ARG A 101 -2.87 -8.08 10.04
N ARG A 102 -2.85 -8.79 8.92
CA ARG A 102 -3.11 -8.23 7.59
C ARG A 102 -4.60 -8.13 7.29
N TYR A 103 -5.35 -7.53 8.22
CA TYR A 103 -6.80 -7.39 8.17
C TYR A 103 -7.21 -5.96 8.53
N CYS A 104 -8.33 -5.52 7.97
CA CYS A 104 -8.93 -4.22 8.28
C CYS A 104 -10.46 -4.29 8.11
N ARG A 105 -11.17 -3.20 8.44
CA ARG A 105 -12.59 -3.06 8.13
C ARG A 105 -12.81 -3.01 6.61
N THR A 106 -14.00 -3.38 6.14
CA THR A 106 -14.35 -3.40 4.71
C THR A 106 -14.09 -2.05 4.06
N TRP A 107 -14.60 -0.97 4.62
CA TRP A 107 -14.40 0.39 4.11
C TRP A 107 -12.94 0.87 4.15
N THR A 108 -12.13 0.32 5.05
CA THR A 108 -10.68 0.57 5.06
C THR A 108 -9.98 -0.14 3.92
N MET A 109 -10.46 -1.34 3.53
CA MET A 109 -9.95 -2.05 2.36
C MET A 109 -10.34 -1.31 1.07
N ASP A 110 -11.57 -0.80 0.99
CA ASP A 110 -12.06 0.03 -0.11
C ASP A 110 -11.20 1.29 -0.30
N PHE A 111 -10.90 1.98 0.80
CA PHE A 111 -9.97 3.12 0.78
C PHE A 111 -8.57 2.74 0.28
N LEU A 112 -8.03 1.61 0.75
CA LEU A 112 -6.72 1.11 0.29
C LEU A 112 -6.70 0.82 -1.20
N GLU A 113 -7.76 0.23 -1.72
CA GLU A 113 -7.93 -0.07 -3.14
C GLU A 113 -7.97 1.21 -3.97
N ASP A 114 -8.80 2.18 -3.57
CA ASP A 114 -8.96 3.45 -4.27
C ASP A 114 -7.66 4.27 -4.27
N LEU A 115 -7.02 4.43 -3.10
CA LEU A 115 -5.76 5.17 -2.97
C LEU A 115 -4.64 4.49 -3.76
N SER A 116 -4.47 3.17 -3.59
CA SER A 116 -3.36 2.45 -4.24
C SER A 116 -3.52 2.42 -5.76
N THR A 117 -4.74 2.24 -6.27
CA THR A 117 -5.03 2.28 -7.70
C THR A 117 -4.74 3.66 -8.29
N ALA A 118 -5.20 4.73 -7.64
CA ALA A 118 -4.95 6.10 -8.07
C ALA A 118 -3.44 6.44 -8.04
N TYR A 119 -2.74 6.01 -6.98
CA TYR A 119 -1.30 6.21 -6.85
C TYR A 119 -0.51 5.45 -7.92
N TYR A 120 -0.87 4.18 -8.17
CA TYR A 120 -0.23 3.37 -9.20
C TYR A 120 -0.44 3.95 -10.61
N LYS A 121 -1.64 4.43 -10.90
CA LYS A 121 -1.96 5.12 -12.16
C LYS A 121 -1.05 6.34 -12.38
N GLN A 122 -0.69 7.05 -11.31
CA GLN A 122 0.13 8.26 -11.37
C GLN A 122 1.63 7.98 -11.43
N PHE A 123 2.12 7.01 -10.65
CA PHE A 123 3.56 6.83 -10.44
C PHE A 123 4.10 5.48 -10.89
N HIS A 124 3.25 4.52 -11.24
CA HIS A 124 3.61 3.12 -11.51
C HIS A 124 4.40 2.48 -10.35
N GLN A 125 4.05 2.90 -9.13
CA GLN A 125 4.64 2.42 -7.88
C GLN A 125 3.55 1.91 -6.95
N GLN A 126 3.89 0.90 -6.11
CA GLN A 126 2.96 0.34 -5.16
C GLN A 126 2.90 1.14 -3.86
N ILE A 127 1.71 1.33 -3.32
CA ILE A 127 1.54 1.69 -1.91
C ILE A 127 1.88 0.47 -1.04
N GLN A 128 2.58 0.68 0.08
CA GLN A 128 2.90 -0.38 1.03
C GLN A 128 2.21 -0.19 2.37
N VAL A 129 1.47 -1.20 2.80
CA VAL A 129 0.90 -1.28 4.15
C VAL A 129 1.95 -1.84 5.10
N ASN A 130 2.33 -1.05 6.11
CA ASN A 130 3.31 -1.43 7.14
C ASN A 130 2.64 -2.02 8.38
N SER A 131 1.42 -1.59 8.69
CA SER A 131 0.65 -2.03 9.86
C SER A 131 -0.85 -1.88 9.57
N ALA A 132 -1.65 -2.73 10.19
CA ALA A 132 -3.11 -2.71 10.12
C ALA A 132 -3.68 -3.07 11.52
N VAL A 133 -4.62 -4.02 11.61
CA VAL A 133 -5.25 -4.36 12.88
C VAL A 133 -4.24 -4.79 13.95
N ARG A 134 -4.46 -4.32 15.18
CA ARG A 134 -3.70 -4.74 16.37
C ARG A 134 -4.68 -5.17 17.47
N THR A 135 -4.21 -6.03 18.36
CA THR A 135 -4.93 -6.31 19.61
C THR A 135 -4.35 -5.46 20.73
N VAL A 136 -5.14 -5.25 21.79
CA VAL A 136 -4.68 -4.58 23.02
C VAL A 136 -3.39 -5.22 23.55
N LEU A 137 -3.30 -6.56 23.52
CA LEU A 137 -2.08 -7.26 23.98
C LEU A 137 -0.87 -6.96 23.11
N VAL A 138 -1.04 -6.85 21.79
CA VAL A 138 0.02 -6.47 20.85
C VAL A 138 0.42 -5.01 21.06
N GLN A 139 -0.54 -4.10 21.20
CA GLN A 139 -0.27 -2.68 21.44
C GLN A 139 0.48 -2.47 22.75
N LYS A 140 0.08 -3.15 23.80
CA LYS A 140 0.78 -3.16 25.10
C LYS A 140 2.24 -3.63 24.98
N LYS A 141 2.49 -4.69 24.18
CA LYS A 141 3.85 -5.16 23.89
C LYS A 141 4.64 -4.11 23.12
N LEU A 142 4.03 -3.48 22.10
CA LEU A 142 4.66 -2.43 21.30
C LEU A 142 5.10 -1.25 22.16
N ARG A 143 4.26 -0.78 23.09
CA ARG A 143 4.55 0.36 23.97
C ARG A 143 5.74 0.14 24.90
N ARG A 144 6.07 -1.11 25.26
CA ARG A 144 7.27 -1.41 26.06
C ARG A 144 8.56 -1.02 25.35
N HIS A 145 8.55 -1.03 24.01
CA HIS A 145 9.71 -0.74 23.17
C HIS A 145 9.58 0.62 22.43
N ASN A 146 8.36 1.12 22.26
CA ASN A 146 8.08 2.39 21.63
C ASN A 146 7.18 3.26 22.51
N ARG A 147 7.78 4.17 23.27
CA ARG A 147 7.06 5.08 24.18
C ARG A 147 6.17 6.11 23.46
N ASN A 148 6.34 6.29 22.14
CA ASN A 148 5.51 7.20 21.36
C ASN A 148 4.29 6.51 20.73
N ALA A 149 4.17 5.19 20.85
CA ALA A 149 2.97 4.51 20.41
C ALA A 149 1.77 4.94 21.27
N ALA A 150 0.63 5.16 20.64
CA ALA A 150 -0.62 5.48 21.32
C ALA A 150 -0.95 4.42 22.39
N PRO A 151 -1.64 4.79 23.49
CA PRO A 151 -1.97 3.87 24.55
C PRO A 151 -2.91 2.76 24.07
N GLU A 152 -2.95 1.67 24.84
CA GLU A 152 -3.85 0.56 24.59
C GLU A 152 -5.25 0.76 25.19
N PHE A 153 -5.43 1.78 26.04
CA PHE A 153 -6.70 2.14 26.69
C PHE A 153 -6.84 3.66 26.81
N GLY A 154 -8.06 4.10 27.07
CA GLY A 154 -8.41 5.51 27.28
C GLY A 154 -8.86 6.19 26.00
N GLU A 155 -9.17 7.46 26.11
CA GLU A 155 -9.73 8.30 25.03
C GLU A 155 -8.78 8.57 23.86
N THR A 156 -7.49 8.30 24.04
CA THR A 156 -6.46 8.40 23.01
C THR A 156 -5.87 7.04 22.67
N ALA A 157 -6.62 5.96 22.90
CA ALA A 157 -6.19 4.60 22.57
C ALA A 157 -5.91 4.48 21.07
N SER A 158 -4.99 3.56 20.73
CA SER A 158 -4.65 3.32 19.33
C SER A 158 -5.87 2.88 18.52
N SER A 159 -6.18 3.58 17.45
CA SER A 159 -7.29 3.26 16.53
C SER A 159 -7.08 1.96 15.75
N HIS A 160 -5.85 1.46 15.63
CA HIS A 160 -5.59 0.11 15.13
C HIS A 160 -6.31 -1.00 15.88
N LEU A 161 -6.71 -0.75 17.13
CA LEU A 161 -7.41 -1.73 17.97
C LEU A 161 -8.83 -2.05 17.48
N ALA A 162 -9.41 -1.19 16.65
CA ALA A 162 -10.73 -1.39 16.07
C ALA A 162 -10.69 -1.85 14.59
N GLY A 163 -9.49 -1.92 13.99
CA GLY A 163 -9.28 -2.43 12.64
C GLY A 163 -9.59 -1.43 11.52
N LEU A 164 -9.84 -0.16 11.83
CA LEU A 164 -10.16 0.88 10.83
C LEU A 164 -8.97 1.77 10.45
N THR A 165 -7.77 1.40 10.90
CA THR A 165 -6.56 2.21 10.72
C THR A 165 -5.45 1.40 10.06
N VAL A 166 -4.72 2.05 9.16
CA VAL A 166 -3.55 1.51 8.47
C VAL A 166 -2.38 2.47 8.52
N ASP A 167 -1.16 1.91 8.61
CA ASP A 167 0.08 2.66 8.45
C ASP A 167 0.63 2.39 7.05
N LEU A 168 0.73 3.43 6.22
CA LEU A 168 1.28 3.37 4.87
C LEU A 168 2.72 3.88 4.85
N GLN A 169 3.59 3.18 4.15
CA GLN A 169 5.00 3.53 4.08
C GLN A 169 5.22 4.87 3.36
N ARG A 170 5.80 5.83 4.07
CA ARG A 170 6.28 7.11 3.52
C ARG A 170 7.77 7.07 3.21
N ARG A 171 8.50 6.14 3.84
CA ARG A 171 9.94 5.97 3.63
C ARG A 171 10.24 5.53 2.20
N GLY A 172 11.10 6.30 1.52
CA GLY A 172 11.48 6.03 0.14
C GLY A 172 10.63 6.75 -0.91
N MET A 173 9.50 7.35 -0.53
CA MET A 173 8.74 8.23 -1.41
C MET A 173 9.54 9.48 -1.75
N THR A 174 9.41 9.96 -2.98
CA THR A 174 9.89 11.26 -3.43
C THR A 174 9.03 12.38 -2.86
N LYS A 175 9.49 13.63 -2.97
CA LYS A 175 8.67 14.80 -2.57
C LYS A 175 7.37 14.89 -3.35
N ALA A 176 7.39 14.53 -4.63
CA ALA A 176 6.20 14.55 -5.48
C ALA A 176 5.17 13.51 -5.03
N GLU A 177 5.64 12.30 -4.70
CA GLU A 177 4.79 11.22 -4.20
C GLU A 177 4.16 11.57 -2.85
N VAL A 178 4.97 12.10 -1.91
CA VAL A 178 4.45 12.55 -0.60
C VAL A 178 3.40 13.63 -0.79
N LYS A 179 3.70 14.67 -1.58
CA LYS A 179 2.74 15.74 -1.83
C LYS A 179 1.46 15.25 -2.48
N TRP A 180 1.57 14.31 -3.41
CA TRP A 180 0.40 13.72 -4.07
C TRP A 180 -0.49 12.98 -3.07
N VAL A 181 0.10 12.19 -2.15
CA VAL A 181 -0.67 11.51 -1.08
C VAL A 181 -1.32 12.53 -0.15
N GLU A 182 -0.59 13.60 0.25
CA GLU A 182 -1.15 14.68 1.05
C GLU A 182 -2.34 15.37 0.34
N ASP A 183 -2.21 15.66 -0.96
CA ASP A 183 -3.25 16.30 -1.76
C ASP A 183 -4.46 15.35 -1.97
N TYR A 184 -4.23 14.03 -2.11
CA TYR A 184 -5.28 13.03 -2.19
C TYR A 184 -6.08 12.91 -0.89
N LEU A 185 -5.39 12.92 0.25
CA LEU A 185 -6.01 12.78 1.57
C LEU A 185 -6.76 14.04 2.02
N ARG A 186 -6.32 15.22 1.59
CA ARG A 186 -6.88 16.49 2.06
C ARG A 186 -8.40 16.62 1.89
N PRO A 187 -8.99 16.44 0.70
CA PRO A 187 -10.44 16.54 0.53
C PRO A 187 -11.19 15.46 1.30
N LEU A 188 -10.61 14.26 1.47
CA LEU A 188 -11.21 13.20 2.26
C LEU A 188 -11.19 13.54 3.76
N HIS A 189 -10.12 14.14 4.23
CA HIS A 189 -10.01 14.64 5.61
C HIS A 189 -11.00 15.79 5.88
N GLU A 190 -11.07 16.78 5.00
CA GLU A 190 -12.02 17.87 5.08
C GLU A 190 -13.49 17.40 5.07
N ALA A 191 -13.77 16.30 4.41
CA ALA A 191 -15.08 15.64 4.40
C ALA A 191 -15.32 14.71 5.61
N GLY A 192 -14.36 14.55 6.53
CA GLY A 192 -14.45 13.65 7.69
C GLY A 192 -14.43 12.16 7.33
N LEU A 193 -13.93 11.80 6.14
CA LEU A 193 -13.86 10.42 5.66
C LEU A 193 -12.59 9.70 6.10
N VAL A 194 -11.54 10.46 6.40
CA VAL A 194 -10.27 9.95 6.93
C VAL A 194 -9.72 10.91 7.97
N GLU A 195 -8.97 10.35 8.95
CA GLU A 195 -8.16 11.14 9.89
C GLU A 195 -6.69 10.72 9.73
N PRO A 196 -5.91 11.46 8.91
CA PRO A 196 -4.54 11.14 8.61
C PRO A 196 -3.55 11.82 9.56
N GLU A 197 -2.47 11.13 9.90
CA GLU A 197 -1.31 11.68 10.60
C GLU A 197 -0.02 11.25 9.88
N GLU A 198 0.97 12.14 9.81
CA GLU A 198 2.30 11.83 9.33
C GLU A 198 3.23 11.58 10.50
N GLU A 199 3.61 10.32 10.73
CA GLU A 199 4.47 9.93 11.83
C GLU A 199 5.96 10.00 11.45
N ARG A 200 6.69 10.94 12.04
CA ARG A 200 8.11 11.19 11.73
C ARG A 200 9.02 10.00 12.03
N ARG A 201 8.81 9.33 13.17
CA ARG A 201 9.72 8.25 13.62
C ARG A 201 9.52 6.98 12.83
N GLN A 202 8.28 6.66 12.52
CA GLN A 202 7.89 5.48 11.76
C GLN A 202 8.03 5.71 10.25
N TRP A 203 8.09 6.98 9.80
CA TRP A 203 8.09 7.36 8.40
C TRP A 203 6.91 6.73 7.65
N CYS A 204 5.73 6.92 8.21
CA CYS A 204 4.48 6.44 7.63
C CYS A 204 3.41 7.54 7.63
N PHE A 205 2.40 7.35 6.80
CA PHE A 205 1.09 7.95 6.95
C PHE A 205 0.25 6.99 7.79
N HIS A 206 -0.14 7.42 8.97
CA HIS A 206 -1.10 6.76 9.83
C HIS A 206 -2.48 7.28 9.45
N ILE A 207 -3.38 6.42 8.98
CA ILE A 207 -4.66 6.84 8.43
C ILE A 207 -5.77 6.02 9.06
N MET A 208 -6.61 6.69 9.86
CA MET A 208 -7.91 6.15 10.26
C MET A 208 -8.91 6.43 9.15
N VAL A 209 -9.73 5.44 8.79
CA VAL A 209 -10.79 5.55 7.78
C VAL A 209 -12.13 5.47 8.47
N ALA A 210 -12.96 6.51 8.32
CA ALA A 210 -14.29 6.59 8.91
C ALA A 210 -15.26 5.62 8.21
N GLY A 211 -16.25 5.11 8.94
CA GLY A 211 -17.27 4.22 8.39
C GLY A 211 -18.11 4.86 7.29
N ALA A 212 -18.21 6.20 7.28
CA ALA A 212 -18.89 6.96 6.23
C ALA A 212 -18.22 6.81 4.84
N TYR A 213 -16.97 6.33 4.78
CA TYR A 213 -16.26 6.12 3.51
C TYR A 213 -16.99 5.16 2.59
N ASP A 214 -17.56 4.09 3.14
CA ASP A 214 -18.34 3.09 2.38
C ASP A 214 -19.49 3.73 1.59
N GLN A 215 -20.33 4.49 2.28
CA GLN A 215 -21.47 5.17 1.63
C GLN A 215 -21.01 6.26 0.64
N TRP A 216 -19.99 7.01 0.98
CA TRP A 216 -19.40 8.02 0.09
C TRP A 216 -18.87 7.40 -1.20
N ARG A 217 -18.12 6.27 -1.09
CA ARG A 217 -17.60 5.53 -2.23
C ARG A 217 -18.72 5.02 -3.11
N ALA A 218 -19.75 4.40 -2.52
CA ALA A 218 -20.91 3.91 -3.27
C ALA A 218 -21.60 5.02 -4.07
N THR A 219 -21.82 6.18 -3.46
CA THR A 219 -22.43 7.35 -4.12
C THR A 219 -21.56 7.86 -5.27
N LYS A 220 -20.25 7.91 -5.06
CA LYS A 220 -19.29 8.35 -6.08
C LYS A 220 -19.28 7.40 -7.30
N LEU A 221 -19.27 6.09 -7.07
CA LEU A 221 -19.30 5.09 -8.14
C LEU A 221 -20.60 5.15 -8.95
N LEU A 222 -21.75 5.39 -8.31
CA LEU A 222 -23.01 5.59 -9.00
C LEU A 222 -23.00 6.83 -9.89
N ALA A 223 -22.48 7.96 -9.40
CA ALA A 223 -22.36 9.17 -10.19
C ALA A 223 -21.40 9.00 -11.40
N GLU A 224 -20.29 8.32 -11.21
CA GLU A 224 -19.37 7.99 -12.31
C GLU A 224 -20.01 7.09 -13.37
N GLN A 225 -20.88 6.13 -12.96
CA GLN A 225 -21.63 5.27 -13.87
C GLN A 225 -22.65 6.06 -14.67
N GLU A 226 -23.42 6.96 -14.03
CA GLU A 226 -24.39 7.82 -14.70
C GLU A 226 -23.73 8.73 -15.75
N ASP A 227 -22.55 9.29 -15.46
CA ASP A 227 -21.80 10.11 -16.41
C ASP A 227 -21.32 9.29 -17.62
N VAL A 228 -20.88 8.04 -17.41
CA VAL A 228 -20.50 7.12 -18.50
C VAL A 228 -21.70 6.78 -19.37
N ASP A 229 -22.83 6.42 -18.77
CA ASP A 229 -24.05 6.04 -19.48
C ASP A 229 -24.58 7.22 -20.31
N LYS A 230 -24.56 8.42 -19.76
CA LYS A 230 -24.90 9.65 -20.47
C LYS A 230 -23.99 9.89 -21.67
N THR A 231 -22.66 9.76 -21.48
CA THR A 231 -21.68 9.94 -22.56
C THR A 231 -21.93 8.94 -23.70
N ILE A 232 -22.19 7.66 -23.37
CA ILE A 232 -22.52 6.63 -24.36
C ILE A 232 -23.81 6.99 -25.12
N SER A 233 -24.85 7.44 -24.42
CA SER A 233 -26.13 7.85 -25.01
C SER A 233 -25.94 9.02 -26.00
N ASP A 234 -25.14 10.02 -25.62
CA ASP A 234 -24.84 11.18 -26.47
C ASP A 234 -24.08 10.77 -27.74
N ILE A 235 -23.10 9.87 -27.64
CA ILE A 235 -22.33 9.34 -28.78
C ILE A 235 -23.26 8.57 -29.72
N VAL A 236 -24.13 7.72 -29.22
CA VAL A 236 -25.08 6.93 -30.01
C VAL A 236 -26.08 7.84 -30.74
N SER A 237 -26.58 8.87 -30.08
CA SER A 237 -27.52 9.84 -30.68
C SER A 237 -26.89 10.63 -31.84
N VAL A 238 -25.64 11.06 -31.72
CA VAL A 238 -24.88 11.75 -32.77
C VAL A 238 -24.60 10.81 -33.96
N GLY A 239 -24.23 9.55 -33.70
CA GLY A 239 -23.95 8.57 -34.76
C GLY A 239 -25.20 8.18 -35.58
N LEU A 240 -26.39 8.23 -34.97
CA LEU A 240 -27.65 8.00 -35.68
C LEU A 240 -28.06 9.17 -36.61
N THR A 241 -27.75 10.42 -36.23
CA THR A 241 -28.06 11.60 -37.04
C THR A 241 -27.17 11.68 -38.29
N ASP A 242 -25.89 11.31 -38.21
CA ASP A 242 -24.99 11.31 -39.37
C ASP A 242 -25.35 10.23 -40.42
N SER A 243 -25.80 9.06 -39.96
CA SER A 243 -26.21 8.00 -40.90
C SER A 243 -27.51 8.35 -41.67
N THR A 244 -28.39 9.14 -41.09
CA THR A 244 -29.62 9.59 -41.72
C THR A 244 -29.36 10.68 -42.79
N THR A 245 -28.34 11.55 -42.57
CA THR A 245 -27.95 12.61 -43.51
C THR A 245 -27.26 12.05 -44.74
N LEU A 246 -26.43 11.01 -44.60
CA LEU A 246 -25.79 10.31 -45.73
C LEU A 246 -26.80 9.54 -46.63
N GLY A 247 -27.81 8.94 -46.01
CA GLY A 247 -28.89 8.26 -46.75
C GLY A 247 -29.75 9.22 -47.59
N ALA A 248 -30.00 10.44 -47.08
CA ALA A 248 -30.79 11.45 -47.81
C ALA A 248 -30.06 12.07 -49.01
N GLN A 249 -28.73 12.20 -48.91
CA GLN A 249 -27.93 12.71 -50.01
C GLN A 249 -27.74 11.72 -51.18
N GLN A 250 -27.74 10.41 -50.86
CA GLN A 250 -27.62 9.37 -51.89
C GLN A 250 -28.89 9.18 -52.73
N THR A 251 -30.07 9.49 -52.14
CA THR A 251 -31.34 9.43 -52.87
C THR A 251 -31.57 10.61 -53.80
N ALA A 252 -30.97 11.77 -53.53
CA ALA A 252 -31.06 12.97 -54.33
C ALA A 252 -30.15 12.96 -55.58
N LEU A 253 -29.16 12.06 -55.64
CA LEU A 253 -28.22 11.93 -56.80
C LEU A 253 -28.74 10.90 -57.85
N ASN A 254 -29.80 10.18 -57.57
CA ASN A 254 -30.34 9.16 -58.48
C ASN A 254 -31.74 9.53 -59.10
N GLN A 255 -32.12 10.80 -59.06
CA GLN A 255 -33.20 11.39 -59.79
C GLN A 255 -32.66 12.39 -60.82
#